data_1499ba6abd1c0552505b4822e117a13d
#
_entry.id   1499ba6abd1c0552505b4822e117a13d
#
_cell.length_a   1.000
_cell.length_b   1.000
_cell.length_c   1.000
_cell.angle_alpha   90.00
_cell.angle_beta   90.00
_cell.angle_gamma   90.00
#
_symmetry.space_group_name_H-M   'P 1'
#
loop_
_entity.id
_entity.type
_entity.pdbx_description
1 polymer ?
#
loop_
_entity_poly.entity_id
_entity_poly.type
_entity_poly.pdbx_seq_one_letter_code
_entity_poly.pdbx_strand_id
1 'polypeptide(L)'
;CVFLPLSAIFFIPLQNVYEQQKVKMKANKVLFITQEITPYVPESEMASMGRYLPQAIQEKGREIRTFMPKWGNVNERRNQLHEVIRLSGMNLIIDDTDHPLIIKVASIQAARMQVYFIDNDDYFQHRQMVADENGVEYTDNDERAIFYARGVLETVKKLRWCPDVIHCQGW
;
A
#
# COMPACT_ATOMS: atom_id res chain seq x y z
N CYS A 1 -50.54 25.98 -1.08
CA CYS A 1 -49.82 26.45 0.11
C CYS A 1 -50.39 25.72 1.33
N VAL A 2 -49.67 24.72 1.83
CA VAL A 2 -49.98 24.08 3.10
C VAL A 2 -48.84 24.48 4.06
N PHE A 3 -49.18 25.32 5.01
CA PHE A 3 -48.29 25.68 6.12
C PHE A 3 -48.20 24.48 7.07
N LEU A 4 -47.03 23.87 7.17
CA LEU A 4 -46.71 22.92 8.24
C LEU A 4 -46.31 23.69 9.50
N PRO A 5 -46.84 23.33 10.68
CA PRO A 5 -46.51 24.02 11.92
C PRO A 5 -45.07 23.77 12.36
N LEU A 6 -44.44 24.84 12.87
CA LEU A 6 -43.05 24.93 13.30
C LEU A 6 -42.68 24.11 14.57
N SER A 7 -43.52 23.16 14.98
CA SER A 7 -43.39 22.44 16.26
C SER A 7 -42.89 21.01 16.16
N ALA A 8 -42.39 20.57 15.01
CA ALA A 8 -41.79 19.24 14.85
C ALA A 8 -40.31 19.35 14.52
N ILE A 9 -39.54 20.09 15.33
CA ILE A 9 -38.08 19.88 15.38
C ILE A 9 -37.89 18.60 16.19
N PHE A 10 -37.83 17.48 15.49
CA PHE A 10 -37.37 16.22 16.05
C PHE A 10 -35.94 16.43 16.50
N PHE A 11 -35.72 16.56 17.78
CA PHE A 11 -34.40 16.43 18.41
C PHE A 11 -33.95 14.99 18.21
N ILE A 12 -33.27 14.70 17.09
CA ILE A 12 -32.53 13.44 16.95
C ILE A 12 -31.34 13.57 17.88
N PRO A 13 -31.22 12.77 18.95
CA PRO A 13 -30.08 12.84 19.84
C PRO A 13 -28.82 12.60 19.01
N LEU A 14 -27.83 13.47 19.12
CA LEU A 14 -26.53 13.35 18.45
C LEU A 14 -25.89 11.97 18.63
N GLN A 15 -26.17 11.29 19.73
CA GLN A 15 -25.80 9.90 19.98
C GLN A 15 -26.37 8.92 18.93
N ASN A 16 -27.59 9.08 18.48
CA ASN A 16 -28.18 8.21 17.45
C ASN A 16 -27.57 8.44 16.06
N VAL A 17 -27.13 9.67 15.76
CA VAL A 17 -26.42 9.98 14.50
C VAL A 17 -25.02 9.36 14.53
N TYR A 18 -24.32 9.41 15.67
CA TYR A 18 -23.03 8.78 15.87
C TYR A 18 -23.12 7.24 15.83
N GLU A 19 -24.14 6.66 16.41
CA GLU A 19 -24.36 5.20 16.37
C GLU A 19 -24.74 4.72 14.97
N GLN A 20 -25.57 5.45 14.24
CA GLN A 20 -25.91 5.11 12.86
C GLN A 20 -24.72 5.28 11.90
N GLN A 21 -23.81 6.23 12.15
CA GLN A 21 -22.55 6.34 11.41
C GLN A 21 -21.58 5.22 11.79
N LYS A 22 -21.54 4.80 13.05
CA LYS A 22 -20.71 3.65 13.50
C LYS A 22 -21.11 2.32 12.85
N VAL A 23 -22.40 2.12 12.60
CA VAL A 23 -22.90 0.90 11.94
C VAL A 23 -22.55 0.86 10.45
N LYS A 24 -22.27 2.01 9.81
CA LYS A 24 -22.05 2.10 8.36
C LYS A 24 -20.59 2.01 7.92
N MET A 25 -19.62 2.04 8.84
CA MET A 25 -18.19 2.00 8.50
C MET A 25 -17.48 0.76 9.07
N LYS A 26 -17.94 -0.43 8.68
CA LYS A 26 -17.15 -1.63 8.86
C LYS A 26 -16.19 -1.76 7.67
N ALA A 27 -15.07 -1.03 7.71
CA ALA A 27 -14.02 -1.17 6.72
C ALA A 27 -13.62 -2.64 6.58
N ASN A 28 -13.77 -3.19 5.39
CA ASN A 28 -13.47 -4.60 5.12
C ASN A 28 -12.18 -4.77 4.32
N LYS A 29 -11.81 -3.75 3.53
CA LYS A 29 -10.69 -3.77 2.61
C LYS A 29 -9.66 -2.71 3.01
N VAL A 30 -8.46 -3.15 3.30
CA VAL A 30 -7.35 -2.28 3.72
C VAL A 30 -6.24 -2.34 2.69
N LEU A 31 -5.84 -1.19 2.17
CA LEU A 31 -4.63 -1.02 1.39
C LEU A 31 -3.51 -0.61 2.34
N PHE A 32 -2.51 -1.46 2.48
CA PHE A 32 -1.36 -1.21 3.32
C PHE A 32 -0.12 -0.92 2.46
N ILE A 33 0.42 0.28 2.60
CA ILE A 33 1.56 0.78 1.83
C ILE A 33 2.70 1.04 2.79
N THR A 34 3.83 0.37 2.61
CA THR A 34 4.99 0.51 3.48
C THR A 34 6.29 0.41 2.69
N GLN A 35 7.37 0.93 3.25
CA GLN A 35 8.70 0.83 2.66
C GLN A 35 9.43 -0.46 3.02
N GLU A 36 9.11 -1.05 4.17
CA GLU A 36 9.86 -2.14 4.75
C GLU A 36 8.93 -3.25 5.25
N ILE A 37 9.30 -4.49 4.95
CA ILE A 37 8.62 -5.69 5.46
C ILE A 37 9.66 -6.79 5.69
N THR A 38 9.73 -7.36 6.89
CA THR A 38 10.48 -8.59 7.11
C THR A 38 9.73 -9.78 6.50
N PRO A 39 10.42 -10.74 5.87
CA PRO A 39 11.87 -10.98 5.83
C PRO A 39 12.58 -10.39 4.59
N TYR A 40 11.93 -9.52 3.81
CA TYR A 40 12.47 -9.03 2.54
C TYR A 40 13.61 -8.03 2.71
N VAL A 41 13.56 -7.25 3.79
CA VAL A 41 14.60 -6.29 4.18
C VAL A 41 15.11 -6.63 5.58
N PRO A 42 16.26 -6.05 6.01
CA PRO A 42 16.77 -6.20 7.36
C PRO A 42 15.73 -5.83 8.42
N GLU A 43 15.84 -6.41 9.60
CA GLU A 43 14.91 -6.16 10.69
C GLU A 43 15.03 -4.72 11.20
N SER A 44 13.89 -4.04 11.28
CA SER A 44 13.70 -2.71 11.86
C SER A 44 12.32 -2.67 12.53
N GLU A 45 12.06 -1.64 13.32
CA GLU A 45 10.72 -1.45 13.90
C GLU A 45 9.66 -1.29 12.79
N MET A 46 9.98 -0.54 11.73
CA MET A 46 9.11 -0.35 10.57
C MET A 46 8.88 -1.66 9.83
N ALA A 47 9.94 -2.44 9.56
CA ALA A 47 9.85 -3.72 8.87
C ALA A 47 9.04 -4.76 9.67
N SER A 48 9.19 -4.76 11.00
CA SER A 48 8.41 -5.60 11.91
C SER A 48 6.94 -5.19 11.92
N MET A 49 6.65 -3.88 11.98
CA MET A 49 5.29 -3.36 11.88
C MET A 49 4.67 -3.71 10.52
N GLY A 50 5.42 -3.52 9.43
CA GLY A 50 5.01 -3.88 8.06
C GLY A 50 4.69 -5.37 7.90
N ARG A 51 5.28 -6.22 8.74
CA ARG A 51 5.05 -7.66 8.76
C ARG A 51 3.85 -8.07 9.61
N TYR A 52 3.77 -7.58 10.84
CA TYR A 52 2.82 -8.11 11.84
C TYR A 52 1.48 -7.39 11.82
N LEU A 53 1.43 -6.09 11.53
CA LEU A 53 0.17 -5.35 11.50
C LEU A 53 -0.77 -5.84 10.38
N PRO A 54 -0.33 -6.01 9.11
CA PRO A 54 -1.18 -6.57 8.06
C PRO A 54 -1.68 -7.98 8.40
N GLN A 55 -0.83 -8.81 8.99
CA GLN A 55 -1.22 -10.15 9.42
C GLN A 55 -2.34 -10.09 10.48
N ALA A 56 -2.18 -9.26 11.51
CA ALA A 56 -3.19 -9.11 12.56
C ALA A 56 -4.54 -8.59 12.02
N ILE A 57 -4.50 -7.71 11.01
CA ILE A 57 -5.70 -7.22 10.33
C ILE A 57 -6.37 -8.34 9.55
N GLN A 58 -5.60 -9.16 8.83
CA GLN A 58 -6.11 -10.31 8.09
C GLN A 58 -6.71 -11.37 9.02
N GLU A 59 -6.07 -11.66 10.16
CA GLU A 59 -6.56 -12.59 11.17
C GLU A 59 -7.89 -12.15 11.80
N LYS A 60 -8.16 -10.85 11.81
CA LYS A 60 -9.47 -10.29 12.18
C LYS A 60 -10.53 -10.37 11.07
N GLY A 61 -10.25 -11.11 10.00
CA GLY A 61 -11.18 -11.34 8.89
C GLY A 61 -11.34 -10.15 7.94
N ARG A 62 -10.35 -9.25 7.86
CA ARG A 62 -10.33 -8.15 6.90
C ARG A 62 -9.53 -8.56 5.67
N GLU A 63 -9.99 -8.12 4.50
CA GLU A 63 -9.19 -8.23 3.28
C GLU A 63 -8.12 -7.15 3.28
N ILE A 64 -6.86 -7.55 3.12
CA ILE A 64 -5.74 -6.61 3.08
C ILE A 64 -4.87 -6.89 1.86
N ARG A 65 -4.37 -5.84 1.25
CA ARG A 65 -3.35 -5.90 0.21
C ARG A 65 -2.17 -5.03 0.64
N THR A 66 -1.00 -5.64 0.64
CA THR A 66 0.22 -5.04 1.16
C THR A 66 1.18 -4.78 0.02
N PHE A 67 1.75 -3.58 0.00
CA PHE A 67 2.69 -3.13 -1.02
C PHE A 67 3.98 -2.65 -0.39
N MET A 68 5.09 -2.90 -1.07
CA MET A 68 6.41 -2.29 -0.79
C MET A 68 7.20 -2.06 -2.07
N PRO A 69 8.18 -1.14 -2.08
CA PRO A 69 9.10 -1.02 -3.20
C PRO A 69 10.00 -2.26 -3.30
N LYS A 70 10.38 -2.62 -4.50
CA LYS A 70 11.35 -3.70 -4.72
C LYS A 70 12.76 -3.12 -4.65
N TRP A 71 13.25 -2.90 -3.44
CA TRP A 71 14.61 -2.42 -3.21
C TRP A 71 15.66 -3.38 -3.79
N GLY A 72 16.80 -2.85 -4.21
CA GLY A 72 17.88 -3.65 -4.81
C GLY A 72 18.46 -4.73 -3.89
N ASN A 73 18.36 -4.57 -2.58
CA ASN A 73 18.77 -5.56 -1.59
C ASN A 73 17.76 -6.70 -1.38
N VAL A 74 16.55 -6.61 -1.96
CA VAL A 74 15.57 -7.70 -1.90
C VAL A 74 15.99 -8.84 -2.82
N ASN A 75 16.35 -9.98 -2.23
CA ASN A 75 16.75 -11.17 -2.99
C ASN A 75 15.54 -11.89 -3.57
N GLU A 76 15.35 -11.77 -4.88
CA GLU A 76 14.19 -12.32 -5.59
C GLU A 76 14.14 -13.86 -5.53
N ARG A 77 15.27 -14.52 -5.74
CA ARG A 77 15.33 -15.98 -5.76
C ARG A 77 15.06 -16.57 -4.37
N ARG A 78 15.67 -16.01 -3.33
CA ARG A 78 15.48 -16.48 -1.95
C ARG A 78 14.03 -16.30 -1.48
N ASN A 79 13.42 -15.20 -1.87
CA ASN A 79 12.06 -14.84 -1.45
C ASN A 79 10.99 -15.27 -2.46
N GLN A 80 11.37 -15.98 -3.52
CA GLN A 80 10.46 -16.49 -4.55
C GLN A 80 9.57 -15.39 -5.16
N LEU A 81 10.15 -14.23 -5.43
CA LEU A 81 9.45 -13.18 -6.16
C LEU A 81 9.22 -13.62 -7.60
N HIS A 82 8.03 -13.41 -8.09
CA HIS A 82 7.69 -13.63 -9.48
C HIS A 82 6.89 -12.45 -10.03
N GLU A 83 7.14 -12.13 -11.29
CA GLU A 83 6.45 -11.06 -11.98
C GLU A 83 5.01 -11.45 -12.30
N VAL A 84 4.11 -10.50 -12.12
CA VAL A 84 2.71 -10.63 -12.52
C VAL A 84 2.51 -9.89 -13.84
N ILE A 85 2.77 -10.58 -14.95
CA ILE A 85 2.77 -10.02 -16.32
C ILE A 85 1.49 -9.21 -16.62
N ARG A 86 0.33 -9.73 -16.22
CA ARG A 86 -0.95 -9.03 -16.46
C ARG A 86 -1.08 -7.68 -15.74
N LEU A 87 -0.29 -7.44 -14.69
CA LEU A 87 -0.27 -6.18 -13.94
C LEU A 87 0.88 -5.28 -14.37
N SER A 88 1.95 -5.85 -14.89
CA SER A 88 3.13 -5.14 -15.40
C SER A 88 2.90 -4.50 -16.76
N GLY A 89 3.89 -3.76 -17.25
CA GLY A 89 3.94 -3.21 -18.60
C GLY A 89 3.18 -1.90 -18.80
N MET A 90 2.74 -1.24 -17.73
CA MET A 90 2.29 0.16 -17.81
C MET A 90 3.50 1.09 -17.70
N ASN A 91 3.54 2.16 -18.50
CA ASN A 91 4.51 3.21 -18.31
C ASN A 91 3.95 4.29 -17.41
N LEU A 92 4.75 4.71 -16.42
CA LEU A 92 4.46 5.86 -15.58
C LEU A 92 5.37 7.00 -16.02
N ILE A 93 4.78 8.16 -16.30
CA ILE A 93 5.54 9.36 -16.67
C ILE A 93 5.93 10.07 -15.38
N ILE A 94 7.23 10.17 -15.13
CA ILE A 94 7.82 10.93 -14.03
C ILE A 94 8.83 11.89 -14.65
N ASP A 95 8.72 13.16 -14.33
CA ASP A 95 9.60 14.22 -14.85
C ASP A 95 9.83 14.14 -16.38
N ASP A 96 8.71 14.04 -17.14
CA ASP A 96 8.68 13.94 -18.60
C ASP A 96 9.38 12.69 -19.21
N THR A 97 9.72 11.70 -18.39
CA THR A 97 10.30 10.44 -18.83
C THR A 97 9.41 9.24 -18.53
N ASP A 98 9.41 8.26 -19.43
CA ASP A 98 8.64 7.03 -19.30
C ASP A 98 9.40 5.99 -18.48
N HIS A 99 8.76 5.51 -17.41
CA HIS A 99 9.31 4.46 -16.56
C HIS A 99 8.37 3.24 -16.56
N PRO A 100 8.81 2.07 -17.05
CA PRO A 100 7.99 0.86 -17.04
C PRO A 100 7.72 0.41 -15.61
N LEU A 101 6.43 0.18 -15.32
CA LEU A 101 5.97 -0.36 -14.05
C LEU A 101 5.98 -1.88 -14.10
N ILE A 102 6.80 -2.49 -13.26
CA ILE A 102 6.90 -3.94 -13.08
C ILE A 102 6.30 -4.29 -11.72
N ILE A 103 5.39 -5.27 -11.71
CA ILE A 103 4.76 -5.75 -10.49
C ILE A 103 5.23 -7.17 -10.20
N LYS A 104 5.87 -7.34 -9.05
CA LYS A 104 6.26 -8.66 -8.55
C LYS A 104 5.45 -9.01 -7.30
N VAL A 105 5.30 -10.29 -7.03
CA VAL A 105 4.56 -10.80 -5.86
C VAL A 105 5.37 -11.89 -5.19
N ALA A 106 5.36 -11.86 -3.87
CA ALA A 106 5.84 -12.97 -3.05
C ALA A 106 4.84 -13.27 -1.92
N SER A 107 4.92 -14.48 -1.39
CA SER A 107 4.03 -14.92 -0.32
C SER A 107 4.82 -15.19 0.96
N ILE A 108 4.36 -14.65 2.07
CA ILE A 108 4.83 -15.04 3.39
C ILE A 108 3.94 -16.20 3.87
N GLN A 109 4.39 -17.43 3.63
CA GLN A 109 3.59 -18.63 3.85
C GLN A 109 3.09 -18.77 5.29
N ALA A 110 3.95 -18.48 6.27
CA ALA A 110 3.59 -18.55 7.69
C ALA A 110 2.39 -17.66 8.07
N ALA A 111 2.18 -16.55 7.33
CA ALA A 111 1.07 -15.63 7.54
C ALA A 111 -0.03 -15.76 6.51
N ARG A 112 0.13 -16.60 5.50
CA ARG A 112 -0.75 -16.64 4.31
C ARG A 112 -0.97 -15.26 3.68
N MET A 113 0.05 -14.42 3.71
CA MET A 113 0.02 -13.03 3.27
C MET A 113 0.79 -12.88 1.96
N GLN A 114 0.19 -12.20 0.99
CA GLN A 114 0.84 -11.80 -0.24
C GLN A 114 1.33 -10.36 -0.14
N VAL A 115 2.54 -10.11 -0.65
CA VAL A 115 3.13 -8.79 -0.76
C VAL A 115 3.35 -8.48 -2.22
N TYR A 116 2.87 -7.32 -2.65
CA TYR A 116 3.09 -6.76 -3.98
C TYR A 116 4.30 -5.84 -3.94
N PHE A 117 5.20 -6.03 -4.89
CA PHE A 117 6.39 -5.21 -5.05
C PHE A 117 6.24 -4.32 -6.27
N ILE A 118 6.44 -3.03 -6.07
CA ILE A 118 6.55 -2.06 -7.15
C ILE A 118 8.01 -2.02 -7.56
N ASP A 119 8.29 -2.34 -8.82
CA ASP A 119 9.64 -2.45 -9.36
C ASP A 119 9.81 -1.62 -10.63
N ASN A 120 11.01 -1.13 -10.82
CA ASN A 120 11.49 -0.44 -12.01
C ASN A 120 13.03 -0.51 -12.00
N ASP A 121 13.62 -0.76 -13.16
CA ASP A 121 15.07 -0.94 -13.25
C ASP A 121 15.83 0.35 -12.92
N ASP A 122 15.34 1.51 -13.36
CA ASP A 122 16.02 2.79 -13.14
C ASP A 122 16.03 3.20 -11.66
N TYR A 123 14.91 2.99 -10.97
CA TYR A 123 14.72 3.49 -9.60
C TYR A 123 15.12 2.51 -8.51
N PHE A 124 15.02 1.20 -8.76
CA PHE A 124 15.17 0.20 -7.69
C PHE A 124 16.24 -0.85 -7.94
N GLN A 125 16.61 -1.13 -9.20
CA GLN A 125 17.61 -2.16 -9.49
C GLN A 125 18.98 -1.74 -8.95
N HIS A 126 19.60 -2.65 -8.17
CA HIS A 126 20.91 -2.43 -7.54
C HIS A 126 21.01 -1.20 -6.62
N ARG A 127 19.88 -0.63 -6.22
CA ARG A 127 19.83 0.55 -5.33
C ARG A 127 19.19 0.18 -3.99
N GLN A 128 19.78 0.69 -2.91
CA GLN A 128 19.23 0.51 -1.57
C GLN A 128 18.00 1.42 -1.34
N MET A 129 17.50 1.46 -0.10
CA MET A 129 16.28 2.20 0.20
C MET A 129 16.42 3.71 -0.10
N VAL A 130 17.15 4.45 0.72
CA VAL A 130 17.24 5.91 0.60
C VAL A 130 18.65 6.41 0.34
N ALA A 131 19.66 5.60 0.64
CA ALA A 131 21.07 5.96 0.54
C ALA A 131 21.89 4.79 0.01
N ASP A 132 23.08 5.08 -0.50
CA ASP A 132 24.06 4.11 -0.97
C ASP A 132 24.80 3.42 0.20
N GLU A 133 25.77 2.58 -0.13
CA GLU A 133 26.60 1.85 0.87
C GLU A 133 27.42 2.77 1.77
N ASN A 134 27.68 4.01 1.32
CA ASN A 134 28.42 5.02 2.07
C ASN A 134 27.51 5.93 2.90
N GLY A 135 26.19 5.71 2.86
CA GLY A 135 25.20 6.53 3.54
C GLY A 135 24.87 7.84 2.82
N VAL A 136 25.25 7.96 1.54
CA VAL A 136 24.91 9.14 0.72
C VAL A 136 23.53 8.93 0.12
N GLU A 137 22.61 9.86 0.41
CA GLU A 137 21.23 9.81 -0.10
C GLU A 137 21.20 9.96 -1.62
N TYR A 138 20.30 9.21 -2.26
CA TYR A 138 20.06 9.35 -3.70
C TYR A 138 19.34 10.65 -4.00
N THR A 139 19.81 11.34 -5.04
CA THR A 139 19.28 12.67 -5.43
C THR A 139 17.87 12.63 -6.00
N ASP A 140 17.42 11.45 -6.45
CA ASP A 140 16.11 11.19 -7.06
C ASP A 140 15.14 10.44 -6.13
N ASN A 141 15.33 10.54 -4.81
CA ASN A 141 14.45 9.88 -3.84
C ASN A 141 13.00 10.37 -3.91
N ASP A 142 12.79 11.62 -4.29
CA ASP A 142 11.46 12.20 -4.53
C ASP A 142 10.76 11.54 -5.71
N GLU A 143 11.44 11.38 -6.85
CA GLU A 143 10.90 10.67 -8.02
C GLU A 143 10.60 9.21 -7.70
N ARG A 144 11.47 8.53 -6.95
CA ARG A 144 11.31 7.16 -6.50
C ARG A 144 10.05 7.00 -5.61
N ALA A 145 9.82 7.97 -4.71
CA ALA A 145 8.63 8.00 -3.87
C ALA A 145 7.35 8.22 -4.70
N ILE A 146 7.40 9.17 -5.65
CA ILE A 146 6.29 9.44 -6.57
C ILE A 146 6.00 8.22 -7.43
N PHE A 147 7.03 7.58 -8.00
CA PHE A 147 6.87 6.37 -8.80
C PHE A 147 6.22 5.24 -7.99
N TYR A 148 6.68 5.01 -6.77
CA TYR A 148 6.12 4.01 -5.88
C TYR A 148 4.64 4.28 -5.59
N ALA A 149 4.30 5.48 -5.17
CA ALA A 149 2.92 5.85 -4.83
C ALA A 149 1.98 5.70 -6.04
N ARG A 150 2.39 6.21 -7.21
CA ARG A 150 1.61 6.07 -8.46
C ARG A 150 1.50 4.61 -8.89
N GLY A 151 2.58 3.84 -8.79
CA GLY A 151 2.61 2.42 -9.12
C GLY A 151 1.62 1.60 -8.29
N VAL A 152 1.53 1.88 -6.99
CA VAL A 152 0.52 1.26 -6.10
C VAL A 152 -0.89 1.58 -6.57
N LEU A 153 -1.20 2.85 -6.82
CA LEU A 153 -2.54 3.27 -7.22
C LEU A 153 -2.96 2.69 -8.58
N GLU A 154 -2.06 2.71 -9.56
CA GLU A 154 -2.35 2.10 -10.87
C GLU A 154 -2.53 0.58 -10.78
N THR A 155 -1.76 -0.09 -9.91
CA THR A 155 -1.94 -1.52 -9.66
C THR A 155 -3.30 -1.81 -9.04
N VAL A 156 -3.70 -1.04 -8.04
CA VAL A 156 -5.01 -1.18 -7.37
C VAL A 156 -6.17 -0.96 -8.35
N LYS A 157 -6.07 0.05 -9.22
CA LYS A 157 -7.03 0.28 -10.31
C LYS A 157 -7.11 -0.92 -11.26
N LYS A 158 -5.97 -1.44 -11.71
CA LYS A 158 -5.89 -2.59 -12.62
C LYS A 158 -6.44 -3.86 -12.00
N LEU A 159 -6.30 -4.01 -10.69
CA LEU A 159 -6.92 -5.08 -9.91
C LEU A 159 -8.44 -4.91 -9.74
N ARG A 160 -9.01 -3.76 -10.10
CA ARG A 160 -10.41 -3.39 -9.86
C ARG A 160 -10.82 -3.61 -8.40
N TRP A 161 -9.92 -3.27 -7.50
CA TRP A 161 -10.10 -3.46 -6.06
C TRP A 161 -10.09 -2.10 -5.37
N CYS A 162 -11.24 -1.71 -4.80
CA CYS A 162 -11.39 -0.44 -4.09
C CYS A 162 -11.19 -0.67 -2.58
N PRO A 163 -10.16 -0.10 -1.95
CA PRO A 163 -9.99 -0.17 -0.52
C PRO A 163 -10.97 0.77 0.21
N ASP A 164 -11.38 0.36 1.40
CA ASP A 164 -12.16 1.21 2.33
C ASP A 164 -11.24 2.11 3.16
N VAL A 165 -10.01 1.63 3.41
CA VAL A 165 -8.98 2.35 4.18
C VAL A 165 -7.63 2.21 3.47
N ILE A 166 -6.90 3.31 3.42
CA ILE A 166 -5.50 3.34 3.00
C ILE A 166 -4.65 3.65 4.23
N HIS A 167 -3.73 2.74 4.55
CA HIS A 167 -2.74 2.91 5.61
C HIS A 167 -1.36 3.05 4.98
N CYS A 168 -0.73 4.20 5.19
CA CYS A 168 0.62 4.47 4.72
C CYS A 168 1.59 4.49 5.89
N GLN A 169 2.75 3.88 5.69
CA GLN A 169 3.84 3.83 6.66
C GLN A 169 5.17 4.11 5.94
N GLY A 170 5.88 5.12 6.41
CA GLY A 170 7.08 5.65 5.77
C GLY A 170 6.79 6.91 4.95
N TRP A 171 7.70 7.24 4.00
CA TRP A 171 7.58 8.42 3.13
C TRP A 171 6.98 8.09 1.76
#